data_54dcc2791d54ec8e1206ad55a2e43bb4
#
_entry.id   54dcc2791d54ec8e1206ad55a2e43bb4
#
_cell.length_a   1.000
_cell.length_b   1.000
_cell.length_c   1.000
_cell.angle_alpha   90.00
_cell.angle_beta   90.00
_cell.angle_gamma   90.00
#
_symmetry.space_group_name_H-M   'P 1'
#
loop_
_entity.id
_entity.type
_entity.pdbx_description
1 polymer ?
#
loop_
_entity_poly.entity_id
_entity_poly.type
_entity_poly.pdbx_seq_one_letter_code
_entity_poly.pdbx_strand_id
1 'polypeptide(L)'
;MIEIQKKYQKGEITKDVYINEMYNYHRILFNYSEFICNTDIKKIEILDNKVIMTSRKLEIKIICKKDDERIPPIETLNFKNYEQNDADMLYSLMKDNFTIFDVGANIGWYSIGLSKFRKNIEVFAFEPIPNTYRDLERNVILNKTKNIHIFNYGLSDKNDDLPFYYYPECSANASSALMKESDNLQIIKCKVMTLDKFVKDNKIKKIDFIKCDVEGGEFFVFKGGERSIEKFKPIIFSEMLRKWSAKFGYHPNKIIKLLKEKGYLCFIVSNNKLKEIKKITENTIEPNFFFLHNQKHSSQILKYGNLKLYG
;
A
#
# COMPACT_ATOMS: atom_id res chain seq x y z
N MET A 1 -20.05 -14.72 -22.37
CA MET A 1 -19.54 -15.99 -22.91
C MET A 1 -20.46 -17.17 -22.60
N ILE A 2 -20.70 -17.52 -21.33
CA ILE A 2 -21.55 -18.69 -20.96
C ILE A 2 -22.96 -18.63 -21.56
N GLU A 3 -23.57 -17.45 -21.60
CA GLU A 3 -24.93 -17.28 -22.17
C GLU A 3 -24.96 -17.54 -23.68
N ILE A 4 -23.93 -17.08 -24.40
CA ILE A 4 -23.78 -17.31 -25.84
C ILE A 4 -23.59 -18.79 -26.12
N GLN A 5 -22.76 -19.51 -25.32
CA GLN A 5 -22.64 -20.96 -25.41
C GLN A 5 -23.98 -21.69 -25.23
N LYS A 6 -24.77 -21.24 -24.23
CA LYS A 6 -26.10 -21.82 -23.99
C LYS A 6 -27.05 -21.59 -25.17
N LYS A 7 -27.06 -20.40 -25.78
CA LYS A 7 -27.87 -20.12 -26.97
C LYS A 7 -27.49 -21.02 -28.15
N TYR A 8 -26.18 -21.19 -28.38
CA TYR A 8 -25.71 -22.09 -29.44
C TYR A 8 -26.09 -23.57 -29.19
N GLN A 9 -25.89 -24.06 -27.96
CA GLN A 9 -26.28 -25.43 -27.58
C GLN A 9 -27.77 -25.72 -27.72
N LYS A 10 -28.62 -24.68 -27.56
CA LYS A 10 -30.08 -24.79 -27.79
C LYS A 10 -30.50 -24.60 -29.23
N GLY A 11 -29.56 -24.36 -30.15
CA GLY A 11 -29.88 -24.05 -31.54
C GLY A 11 -30.54 -22.70 -31.81
N GLU A 12 -30.50 -21.79 -30.83
CA GLU A 12 -31.07 -20.45 -30.92
C GLU A 12 -30.25 -19.48 -31.82
N ILE A 13 -28.97 -19.82 -32.05
CA ILE A 13 -28.07 -19.06 -32.94
C ILE A 13 -27.27 -20.03 -33.82
N THR A 14 -26.90 -19.57 -35.02
CA THR A 14 -26.09 -20.36 -35.96
C THR A 14 -24.64 -20.46 -35.49
N LYS A 15 -23.87 -21.41 -36.06
CA LYS A 15 -22.46 -21.59 -35.77
C LYS A 15 -21.64 -20.31 -36.09
N ASP A 16 -21.93 -19.67 -37.19
CA ASP A 16 -21.18 -18.45 -37.60
C ASP A 16 -21.43 -17.27 -36.66
N VAL A 17 -22.67 -17.08 -36.22
CA VAL A 17 -23.02 -16.09 -35.20
C VAL A 17 -22.31 -16.41 -33.89
N TYR A 18 -22.32 -17.68 -33.46
CA TYR A 18 -21.63 -18.11 -32.25
C TYR A 18 -20.13 -17.83 -32.29
N ILE A 19 -19.44 -18.21 -33.40
CA ILE A 19 -18.01 -17.98 -33.56
C ILE A 19 -17.69 -16.48 -33.51
N ASN A 20 -18.45 -15.65 -34.22
CA ASN A 20 -18.22 -14.19 -34.26
C ASN A 20 -18.43 -13.54 -32.89
N GLU A 21 -19.51 -13.86 -32.19
CA GLU A 21 -19.77 -13.33 -30.87
C GLU A 21 -18.73 -13.77 -29.85
N MET A 22 -18.31 -15.03 -29.87
CA MET A 22 -17.25 -15.55 -28.98
C MET A 22 -15.90 -14.88 -29.27
N TYR A 23 -15.56 -14.69 -30.55
CA TYR A 23 -14.30 -14.03 -30.95
C TYR A 23 -14.23 -12.58 -30.44
N ASN A 24 -15.36 -11.87 -30.37
CA ASN A 24 -15.39 -10.51 -29.81
C ASN A 24 -14.92 -10.45 -28.35
N TYR A 25 -15.16 -11.51 -27.57
CA TYR A 25 -14.60 -11.61 -26.22
C TYR A 25 -13.13 -12.03 -26.22
N HIS A 26 -12.75 -12.97 -27.10
CA HIS A 26 -11.37 -13.49 -27.13
C HIS A 26 -10.37 -12.47 -27.65
N ARG A 27 -10.74 -11.62 -28.60
CA ARG A 27 -9.85 -10.57 -29.13
C ARG A 27 -9.37 -9.56 -28.09
N ILE A 28 -10.11 -9.40 -26.98
CA ILE A 28 -9.70 -8.52 -25.88
C ILE A 28 -8.36 -8.98 -25.29
N LEU A 29 -8.05 -10.27 -25.28
CA LEU A 29 -6.77 -10.80 -24.82
C LEU A 29 -5.59 -10.25 -25.63
N PHE A 30 -5.77 -10.07 -26.93
CA PHE A 30 -4.74 -9.51 -27.83
C PHE A 30 -4.58 -8.01 -27.57
N ASN A 31 -5.68 -7.28 -27.34
CA ASN A 31 -5.63 -5.86 -26.95
C ASN A 31 -4.82 -5.67 -25.67
N TYR A 32 -4.99 -6.57 -24.66
CA TYR A 32 -4.21 -6.53 -23.44
C TYR A 32 -2.71 -6.76 -23.69
N SER A 33 -2.32 -7.60 -24.63
CA SER A 33 -0.90 -7.84 -24.94
C SER A 33 -0.19 -6.57 -25.43
N GLU A 34 -0.88 -5.71 -26.17
CA GLU A 34 -0.37 -4.41 -26.62
C GLU A 34 -0.44 -3.37 -25.49
N PHE A 35 -1.57 -3.35 -24.76
CA PHE A 35 -1.83 -2.37 -23.73
C PHE A 35 -0.81 -2.42 -22.58
N ILE A 36 -0.46 -3.61 -22.08
CA ILE A 36 0.50 -3.77 -20.97
C ILE A 36 1.91 -3.33 -21.33
N CYS A 37 2.29 -3.25 -22.61
CA CYS A 37 3.62 -2.79 -23.04
C CYS A 37 3.93 -1.38 -22.52
N ASN A 38 2.92 -0.55 -22.36
CA ASN A 38 3.02 0.84 -21.91
C ASN A 38 2.73 1.04 -20.42
N THR A 39 2.65 -0.06 -19.64
CA THR A 39 2.38 -0.04 -18.19
C THR A 39 3.50 -0.73 -17.43
N ASP A 40 3.50 -0.57 -16.11
CA ASP A 40 4.41 -1.32 -15.22
C ASP A 40 3.95 -2.76 -14.94
N ILE A 41 2.91 -3.23 -15.62
CA ILE A 41 2.54 -4.65 -15.64
C ILE A 41 3.32 -5.35 -16.75
N LYS A 42 4.10 -6.38 -16.35
CA LYS A 42 4.90 -7.20 -17.25
C LYS A 42 4.07 -8.35 -17.86
N LYS A 43 3.14 -8.90 -17.08
CA LYS A 43 2.44 -10.13 -17.43
C LYS A 43 1.10 -10.21 -16.74
N ILE A 44 0.09 -10.73 -17.47
CA ILE A 44 -1.21 -11.14 -16.95
C ILE A 44 -1.36 -12.65 -17.20
N GLU A 45 -1.60 -13.41 -16.16
CA GLU A 45 -1.82 -14.86 -16.20
C GLU A 45 -3.28 -15.15 -15.86
N ILE A 46 -3.98 -15.82 -16.76
CA ILE A 46 -5.35 -16.28 -16.54
C ILE A 46 -5.27 -17.78 -16.24
N LEU A 47 -5.66 -18.15 -15.05
CA LEU A 47 -5.68 -19.54 -14.56
C LEU A 47 -7.10 -19.87 -14.11
N ASP A 48 -7.36 -21.14 -13.79
CA ASP A 48 -8.66 -21.56 -13.25
C ASP A 48 -9.00 -20.72 -12.01
N ASN A 49 -10.08 -19.92 -12.12
CA ASN A 49 -10.60 -19.05 -11.08
C ASN A 49 -9.63 -17.98 -10.54
N LYS A 50 -8.55 -17.67 -11.28
CA LYS A 50 -7.54 -16.69 -10.85
C LYS A 50 -7.06 -15.84 -12.02
N VAL A 51 -6.84 -14.57 -11.73
CA VAL A 51 -6.03 -13.67 -12.56
C VAL A 51 -4.84 -13.23 -11.73
N ILE A 52 -3.64 -13.44 -12.24
CA ILE A 52 -2.39 -13.02 -11.60
C ILE A 52 -1.76 -11.95 -12.46
N MET A 53 -1.42 -10.81 -11.86
CA MET A 53 -0.65 -9.76 -12.51
C MET A 53 0.75 -9.68 -11.90
N THR A 54 1.73 -9.52 -12.78
CA THR A 54 3.15 -9.42 -12.39
C THR A 54 3.69 -8.05 -12.77
N SER A 55 4.26 -7.31 -11.81
CA SER A 55 4.89 -6.02 -12.06
C SER A 55 6.20 -6.17 -12.84
N ARG A 56 6.57 -5.12 -13.60
CA ARG A 56 7.77 -5.14 -14.46
C ARG A 56 9.07 -5.00 -13.66
N LYS A 57 9.14 -4.05 -12.74
CA LYS A 57 10.40 -3.73 -12.04
C LYS A 57 10.84 -4.79 -11.02
N LEU A 58 9.94 -5.23 -10.15
CA LEU A 58 10.29 -6.12 -9.02
C LEU A 58 9.67 -7.50 -9.13
N GLU A 59 8.99 -7.77 -10.24
CA GLU A 59 8.28 -9.04 -10.46
C GLU A 59 7.36 -9.41 -9.28
N ILE A 60 6.66 -8.40 -8.76
CA ILE A 60 5.64 -8.59 -7.73
C ILE A 60 4.45 -9.27 -8.38
N LYS A 61 4.08 -10.45 -7.88
CA LYS A 61 2.92 -11.21 -8.36
C LYS A 61 1.76 -11.01 -7.40
N ILE A 62 0.62 -10.57 -7.93
CA ILE A 62 -0.61 -10.37 -7.15
C ILE A 62 -1.75 -11.18 -7.77
N ILE A 63 -2.45 -11.92 -6.93
CA ILE A 63 -3.74 -12.52 -7.27
C ILE A 63 -4.78 -11.41 -7.24
N CYS A 64 -5.33 -11.05 -8.40
CA CYS A 64 -6.33 -10.02 -8.51
C CYS A 64 -7.72 -10.57 -8.22
N LYS A 65 -8.50 -9.86 -7.42
CA LYS A 65 -9.92 -10.16 -7.20
C LYS A 65 -10.77 -9.56 -8.30
N LYS A 66 -11.81 -10.28 -8.72
CA LYS A 66 -12.72 -9.84 -9.77
C LYS A 66 -13.44 -8.55 -9.43
N ASP A 67 -13.82 -8.39 -8.15
CA ASP A 67 -14.72 -7.34 -7.70
C ASP A 67 -14.01 -6.22 -6.93
N ASP A 68 -12.66 -6.21 -6.88
CA ASP A 68 -11.85 -5.15 -6.26
C ASP A 68 -11.20 -4.26 -7.34
N GLU A 69 -11.75 -3.07 -7.50
CA GLU A 69 -11.41 -2.15 -8.60
C GLU A 69 -10.17 -1.30 -8.33
N ARG A 70 -9.70 -1.25 -7.08
CA ARG A 70 -8.67 -0.29 -6.64
C ARG A 70 -7.37 -0.94 -6.13
N ILE A 71 -7.15 -2.22 -6.41
CA ILE A 71 -5.87 -2.85 -6.07
C ILE A 71 -4.73 -2.33 -6.96
N PRO A 72 -3.49 -2.25 -6.44
CA PRO A 72 -2.35 -1.67 -7.16
C PRO A 72 -2.13 -2.18 -8.58
N PRO A 73 -2.29 -3.48 -8.93
CA PRO A 73 -2.18 -3.92 -10.31
C PRO A 73 -3.24 -3.33 -11.25
N ILE A 74 -4.48 -3.16 -10.78
CA ILE A 74 -5.55 -2.54 -11.57
C ILE A 74 -5.29 -1.04 -11.75
N GLU A 75 -4.90 -0.35 -10.68
CA GLU A 75 -4.47 1.05 -10.75
C GLU A 75 -3.29 1.23 -11.73
N THR A 76 -2.34 0.27 -11.73
CA THR A 76 -1.21 0.27 -12.67
C THR A 76 -1.68 0.12 -14.13
N LEU A 77 -2.68 -0.70 -14.40
CA LEU A 77 -3.28 -0.78 -15.74
C LEU A 77 -3.96 0.54 -16.13
N ASN A 78 -4.70 1.17 -15.20
CA ASN A 78 -5.44 2.39 -15.46
C ASN A 78 -4.52 3.60 -15.69
N PHE A 79 -3.44 3.72 -14.91
CA PHE A 79 -2.59 4.92 -14.85
C PHE A 79 -1.14 4.68 -15.29
N LYS A 80 -0.83 3.52 -15.88
CA LYS A 80 0.49 3.06 -16.35
C LYS A 80 1.44 2.64 -15.23
N ASN A 81 1.35 3.22 -14.06
CA ASN A 81 2.15 2.91 -12.88
C ASN A 81 1.33 3.19 -11.61
N TYR A 82 1.86 2.75 -10.47
CA TYR A 82 1.27 2.99 -9.16
C TYR A 82 2.23 3.80 -8.31
N GLU A 83 1.85 5.04 -7.95
CA GLU A 83 2.61 5.96 -7.07
C GLU A 83 4.10 6.09 -7.45
N GLN A 84 4.42 6.11 -8.75
CA GLN A 84 5.78 5.89 -9.26
C GLN A 84 6.83 6.80 -8.61
N ASN A 85 6.57 8.11 -8.47
CA ASN A 85 7.55 9.06 -7.94
C ASN A 85 7.84 8.79 -6.45
N ASP A 86 6.79 8.49 -5.68
CA ASP A 86 6.91 8.21 -4.26
C ASP A 86 7.56 6.85 -4.03
N ALA A 87 7.19 5.82 -4.82
CA ALA A 87 7.80 4.50 -4.78
C ALA A 87 9.30 4.57 -5.15
N ASP A 88 9.68 5.30 -6.19
CA ASP A 88 11.09 5.45 -6.58
C ASP A 88 11.91 6.14 -5.48
N MET A 89 11.36 7.16 -4.81
CA MET A 89 12.01 7.79 -3.66
C MET A 89 12.11 6.84 -2.47
N LEU A 90 11.03 6.13 -2.14
CA LEU A 90 11.01 5.13 -1.09
C LEU A 90 12.12 4.11 -1.29
N TYR A 91 12.20 3.50 -2.47
CA TYR A 91 13.26 2.54 -2.80
C TYR A 91 14.67 3.15 -2.78
N SER A 92 14.81 4.42 -3.18
CA SER A 92 16.11 5.14 -3.14
C SER A 92 16.62 5.37 -1.73
N LEU A 93 15.73 5.52 -0.75
CA LEU A 93 16.06 5.70 0.67
C LEU A 93 16.43 4.40 1.38
N MET A 94 16.12 3.24 0.79
CA MET A 94 16.36 1.93 1.41
C MET A 94 17.82 1.49 1.30
N LYS A 95 18.27 0.77 2.33
CA LYS A 95 19.61 0.13 2.40
C LYS A 95 19.45 -1.36 2.69
N ASP A 96 20.51 -2.11 2.43
CA ASP A 96 20.59 -3.52 2.84
C ASP A 96 20.45 -3.65 4.37
N ASN A 97 19.97 -4.80 4.81
CA ASN A 97 19.76 -5.15 6.22
C ASN A 97 18.71 -4.28 6.94
N PHE A 98 17.79 -3.60 6.24
CA PHE A 98 16.73 -2.85 6.88
C PHE A 98 15.68 -3.77 7.50
N THR A 99 15.17 -3.35 8.66
CA THR A 99 13.93 -3.85 9.26
C THR A 99 12.83 -2.84 8.98
N ILE A 100 11.78 -3.30 8.28
CA ILE A 100 10.72 -2.46 7.73
C ILE A 100 9.40 -2.85 8.36
N PHE A 101 8.61 -1.87 8.74
CA PHE A 101 7.24 -2.05 9.18
C PHE A 101 6.30 -1.48 8.10
N ASP A 102 5.46 -2.34 7.53
CA ASP A 102 4.42 -1.98 6.56
C ASP A 102 3.07 -2.02 7.28
N VAL A 103 2.60 -0.87 7.71
CA VAL A 103 1.37 -0.69 8.49
C VAL A 103 0.24 -0.33 7.53
N GLY A 104 -0.79 -1.17 7.44
CA GLY A 104 -1.77 -1.16 6.37
C GLY A 104 -1.20 -1.85 5.13
N ALA A 105 -0.78 -3.11 5.29
CA ALA A 105 -0.11 -3.86 4.21
C ALA A 105 -1.05 -4.25 3.07
N ASN A 106 -2.36 -4.18 3.30
CA ASN A 106 -3.38 -4.57 2.36
C ASN A 106 -3.05 -5.93 1.72
N ILE A 107 -3.10 -6.08 0.41
CA ILE A 107 -2.80 -7.32 -0.31
C ILE A 107 -1.30 -7.60 -0.49
N GLY A 108 -0.42 -6.75 0.06
CA GLY A 108 1.03 -6.97 0.12
C GLY A 108 1.86 -6.37 -1.01
N TRP A 109 1.32 -5.43 -1.79
CA TRP A 109 2.06 -4.80 -2.88
C TRP A 109 3.40 -4.19 -2.41
N TYR A 110 3.36 -3.32 -1.41
CA TYR A 110 4.56 -2.74 -0.82
C TYR A 110 5.40 -3.75 -0.07
N SER A 111 4.80 -4.57 0.80
CA SER A 111 5.53 -5.60 1.58
C SER A 111 6.38 -6.50 0.69
N ILE A 112 5.80 -7.01 -0.41
CA ILE A 112 6.49 -7.91 -1.34
C ILE A 112 7.58 -7.17 -2.11
N GLY A 113 7.28 -5.95 -2.61
CA GLY A 113 8.26 -5.13 -3.31
C GLY A 113 9.46 -4.78 -2.44
N LEU A 114 9.22 -4.34 -1.22
CA LEU A 114 10.23 -4.00 -0.23
C LEU A 114 11.13 -5.20 0.10
N SER A 115 10.52 -6.39 0.29
CA SER A 115 11.25 -7.61 0.63
C SER A 115 12.23 -8.08 -0.45
N LYS A 116 11.97 -7.72 -1.72
CA LYS A 116 12.77 -8.10 -2.89
C LYS A 116 13.83 -7.07 -3.26
N PHE A 117 13.69 -5.83 -2.81
CA PHE A 117 14.45 -4.71 -3.38
C PHE A 117 15.92 -4.68 -2.91
N ARG A 118 16.21 -5.09 -1.68
CA ARG A 118 17.55 -5.08 -1.10
C ARG A 118 17.87 -6.40 -0.39
N LYS A 119 19.16 -6.61 -0.10
CA LYS A 119 19.61 -7.82 0.60
C LYS A 119 19.27 -7.75 2.09
N ASN A 120 18.94 -8.90 2.66
CA ASN A 120 18.72 -9.09 4.10
C ASN A 120 17.69 -8.10 4.70
N ILE A 121 16.65 -7.77 3.93
CA ILE A 121 15.50 -7.00 4.42
C ILE A 121 14.61 -7.94 5.25
N GLU A 122 14.08 -7.44 6.35
CA GLU A 122 13.00 -8.07 7.12
C GLU A 122 11.79 -7.16 7.09
N VAL A 123 10.65 -7.66 6.67
CA VAL A 123 9.39 -6.90 6.60
C VAL A 123 8.39 -7.44 7.62
N PHE A 124 7.84 -6.54 8.43
CA PHE A 124 6.76 -6.82 9.38
C PHE A 124 5.50 -6.12 8.85
N ALA A 125 4.57 -6.90 8.32
CA ALA A 125 3.38 -6.43 7.61
C ALA A 125 2.12 -6.60 8.46
N PHE A 126 1.38 -5.51 8.65
CA PHE A 126 0.19 -5.47 9.52
C PHE A 126 -1.06 -5.19 8.67
N GLU A 127 -2.02 -6.11 8.69
CA GLU A 127 -3.29 -5.98 7.99
C GLU A 127 -4.43 -6.46 8.91
N PRO A 128 -5.30 -5.55 9.39
CA PRO A 128 -6.34 -5.91 10.33
C PRO A 128 -7.51 -6.69 9.73
N ILE A 129 -7.86 -6.46 8.47
CA ILE A 129 -9.03 -7.08 7.83
C ILE A 129 -8.77 -8.54 7.51
N PRO A 130 -9.51 -9.52 8.07
CA PRO A 130 -9.21 -10.93 7.89
C PRO A 130 -9.25 -11.41 6.44
N ASN A 131 -10.13 -10.84 5.62
CA ASN A 131 -10.23 -11.19 4.20
C ASN A 131 -9.00 -10.69 3.43
N THR A 132 -8.62 -9.43 3.64
CA THR A 132 -7.45 -8.81 3.02
C THR A 132 -6.15 -9.45 3.51
N TYR A 133 -6.07 -9.79 4.81
CA TYR A 133 -4.95 -10.54 5.37
C TYR A 133 -4.76 -11.91 4.68
N ARG A 134 -5.85 -12.65 4.40
CA ARG A 134 -5.75 -13.91 3.65
C ARG A 134 -5.23 -13.72 2.23
N ASP A 135 -5.56 -12.60 1.59
CA ASP A 135 -5.03 -12.28 0.28
C ASP A 135 -3.55 -11.87 0.35
N LEU A 136 -3.16 -11.10 1.38
CA LEU A 136 -1.74 -10.82 1.69
C LEU A 136 -0.95 -12.13 1.84
N GLU A 137 -1.44 -13.07 2.65
CA GLU A 137 -0.81 -14.37 2.87
C GLU A 137 -0.64 -15.15 1.57
N ARG A 138 -1.69 -15.24 0.75
CA ARG A 138 -1.64 -15.90 -0.57
C ARG A 138 -0.61 -15.26 -1.50
N ASN A 139 -0.54 -13.94 -1.50
CA ASN A 139 0.41 -13.20 -2.33
C ASN A 139 1.86 -13.36 -1.84
N VAL A 140 2.10 -13.40 -0.53
CA VAL A 140 3.41 -13.69 0.06
C VAL A 140 3.87 -15.09 -0.35
N ILE A 141 3.00 -16.09 -0.24
CA ILE A 141 3.28 -17.48 -0.67
C ILE A 141 3.57 -17.54 -2.18
N LEU A 142 2.74 -16.88 -3.01
CA LEU A 142 2.90 -16.83 -4.47
C LEU A 142 4.26 -16.25 -4.88
N ASN A 143 4.75 -15.26 -4.15
CA ASN A 143 6.05 -14.62 -4.39
C ASN A 143 7.23 -15.38 -3.78
N LYS A 144 6.98 -16.42 -3.00
CA LYS A 144 8.01 -17.25 -2.32
C LYS A 144 8.94 -16.41 -1.43
N THR A 145 8.44 -15.32 -0.86
CA THR A 145 9.21 -14.46 0.05
C THR A 145 9.24 -15.10 1.44
N LYS A 146 10.44 -15.22 2.03
CA LYS A 146 10.66 -15.84 3.34
C LYS A 146 10.95 -14.82 4.45
N ASN A 147 11.12 -13.57 4.07
CA ASN A 147 11.53 -12.46 4.92
C ASN A 147 10.37 -11.45 5.15
N ILE A 148 9.13 -11.92 5.02
CA ILE A 148 7.92 -11.16 5.36
C ILE A 148 7.20 -11.87 6.49
N HIS A 149 7.02 -11.18 7.61
CA HIS A 149 6.24 -11.61 8.77
C HIS A 149 4.90 -10.90 8.74
N ILE A 150 3.81 -11.62 8.59
CA ILE A 150 2.46 -11.05 8.44
C ILE A 150 1.65 -11.18 9.71
N PHE A 151 0.86 -10.15 10.05
CA PHE A 151 0.09 -10.07 11.28
C PHE A 151 -1.33 -9.61 11.01
N ASN A 152 -2.33 -10.40 11.44
CA ASN A 152 -3.75 -10.06 11.28
C ASN A 152 -4.24 -9.18 12.43
N TYR A 153 -3.67 -8.02 12.57
CA TYR A 153 -4.13 -6.91 13.43
C TYR A 153 -3.55 -5.59 12.94
N GLY A 154 -4.22 -4.49 13.32
CA GLY A 154 -3.76 -3.14 13.02
C GLY A 154 -2.86 -2.57 14.11
N LEU A 155 -2.17 -1.46 13.80
CA LEU A 155 -1.49 -0.64 14.79
C LEU A 155 -2.32 0.61 15.08
N SER A 156 -2.33 1.03 16.38
CA SER A 156 -3.08 2.20 16.85
C SER A 156 -2.45 2.73 18.13
N ASP A 157 -3.09 3.71 18.79
CA ASP A 157 -2.64 4.25 20.08
C ASP A 157 -3.11 3.43 21.30
N LYS A 158 -3.82 2.34 21.10
CA LYS A 158 -4.34 1.46 22.14
C LYS A 158 -4.28 -0.02 21.77
N ASN A 159 -4.44 -0.88 22.76
CA ASN A 159 -4.55 -2.33 22.58
C ASN A 159 -6.01 -2.69 22.83
N ASP A 160 -6.76 -2.93 21.77
CA ASP A 160 -8.22 -3.08 21.81
C ASP A 160 -8.72 -3.83 20.57
N ASP A 161 -10.01 -4.06 20.51
CA ASP A 161 -10.71 -4.48 19.31
C ASP A 161 -11.54 -3.29 18.80
N LEU A 162 -11.29 -2.86 17.58
CA LEU A 162 -11.99 -1.75 16.94
C LEU A 162 -12.89 -2.21 15.80
N PRO A 163 -14.03 -1.54 15.57
CA PRO A 163 -14.78 -1.72 14.35
C PRO A 163 -13.98 -1.17 13.16
N PHE A 164 -13.91 -1.95 12.09
CA PHE A 164 -13.40 -1.51 10.80
C PHE A 164 -14.51 -1.56 9.77
N TYR A 165 -14.60 -0.53 8.97
CA TYR A 165 -15.51 -0.39 7.85
C TYR A 165 -14.79 -0.89 6.60
N TYR A 166 -15.26 -2.01 6.07
CA TYR A 166 -14.64 -2.71 4.96
C TYR A 166 -15.54 -2.70 3.73
N TYR A 167 -14.95 -2.42 2.59
CA TYR A 167 -15.60 -2.33 1.29
C TYR A 167 -15.02 -3.42 0.38
N PRO A 168 -15.73 -4.54 0.11
CA PRO A 168 -15.21 -5.63 -0.70
C PRO A 168 -14.78 -5.21 -2.11
N GLU A 169 -15.46 -4.22 -2.70
CA GLU A 169 -15.19 -3.64 -4.00
C GLU A 169 -14.00 -2.67 -4.02
N CYS A 170 -13.49 -2.31 -2.84
CA CYS A 170 -12.37 -1.38 -2.69
C CYS A 170 -11.65 -1.65 -1.36
N SER A 171 -10.91 -2.75 -1.30
CA SER A 171 -10.21 -3.19 -0.07
C SER A 171 -9.24 -2.15 0.46
N ALA A 172 -8.72 -1.30 -0.41
CA ALA A 172 -7.82 -0.20 -0.05
C ALA A 172 -8.45 0.83 0.91
N ASN A 173 -9.76 1.03 0.87
CA ASN A 173 -10.46 2.03 1.69
C ASN A 173 -10.90 1.50 3.07
N ALA A 174 -10.41 0.34 3.52
CA ALA A 174 -10.77 -0.20 4.83
C ALA A 174 -10.19 0.64 5.97
N SER A 175 -11.04 1.11 6.88
CA SER A 175 -10.63 2.02 7.96
C SER A 175 -11.44 1.81 9.24
N SER A 176 -10.91 2.23 10.39
CA SER A 176 -11.65 2.24 11.65
C SER A 176 -12.61 3.45 11.80
N ALA A 177 -12.74 4.28 10.78
CA ALA A 177 -13.80 5.29 10.65
C ALA A 177 -14.59 5.06 9.36
N LEU A 178 -15.88 5.45 9.36
CA LEU A 178 -16.74 5.36 8.18
C LEU A 178 -16.27 6.38 7.12
N MET A 179 -15.71 5.90 6.01
CA MET A 179 -15.18 6.74 4.95
C MET A 179 -16.24 7.18 3.96
N LYS A 180 -17.10 6.26 3.53
CA LYS A 180 -18.22 6.48 2.63
C LYS A 180 -19.39 5.54 3.01
N GLU A 181 -20.59 5.85 2.59
CA GLU A 181 -21.70 4.90 2.60
C GLU A 181 -21.62 3.99 1.36
N SER A 182 -21.95 2.72 1.54
CA SER A 182 -21.99 1.72 0.46
C SER A 182 -22.97 0.62 0.86
N ASP A 183 -23.72 0.10 -0.12
CA ASP A 183 -24.66 -1.01 0.10
C ASP A 183 -23.91 -2.32 0.49
N ASN A 184 -22.65 -2.45 0.10
CA ASN A 184 -21.80 -3.61 0.40
C ASN A 184 -20.91 -3.42 1.62
N LEU A 185 -21.14 -2.33 2.40
CA LEU A 185 -20.34 -2.03 3.58
C LEU A 185 -20.46 -3.15 4.63
N GLN A 186 -19.32 -3.64 5.09
CA GLN A 186 -19.20 -4.60 6.17
C GLN A 186 -18.49 -3.95 7.37
N ILE A 187 -19.02 -4.18 8.58
CA ILE A 187 -18.36 -3.77 9.82
C ILE A 187 -17.74 -5.00 10.43
N ILE A 188 -16.41 -5.00 10.54
CA ILE A 188 -15.62 -6.12 11.02
C ILE A 188 -14.87 -5.69 12.28
N LYS A 189 -15.00 -6.45 13.35
CA LYS A 189 -14.25 -6.20 14.59
C LYS A 189 -12.84 -6.75 14.43
N CYS A 190 -11.83 -5.88 14.45
CA CYS A 190 -10.43 -6.23 14.25
C CYS A 190 -9.59 -5.83 15.46
N LYS A 191 -8.62 -6.67 15.79
CA LYS A 191 -7.63 -6.39 16.83
C LYS A 191 -6.71 -5.26 16.42
N VAL A 192 -6.38 -4.38 17.37
CA VAL A 192 -5.33 -3.39 17.22
C VAL A 192 -4.42 -3.42 18.43
N MET A 193 -3.17 -3.01 18.23
CA MET A 193 -2.21 -2.85 19.30
C MET A 193 -1.30 -1.65 19.07
N THR A 194 -0.59 -1.21 20.10
CA THR A 194 0.38 -0.15 19.95
C THR A 194 1.68 -0.68 19.35
N LEU A 195 2.33 0.13 18.49
CA LEU A 195 3.65 -0.19 17.96
C LEU A 195 4.66 -0.46 19.08
N ASP A 196 4.62 0.33 20.16
CA ASP A 196 5.52 0.17 21.31
C ASP A 196 5.34 -1.18 22.01
N LYS A 197 4.09 -1.65 22.15
CA LYS A 197 3.80 -2.97 22.70
C LYS A 197 4.31 -4.08 21.77
N PHE A 198 4.04 -3.98 20.46
CA PHE A 198 4.54 -4.95 19.50
C PHE A 198 6.07 -5.08 19.54
N VAL A 199 6.77 -3.94 19.54
CA VAL A 199 8.24 -3.89 19.62
C VAL A 199 8.77 -4.57 20.89
N LYS A 200 8.11 -4.33 22.02
CA LYS A 200 8.47 -4.94 23.31
C LYS A 200 8.24 -6.45 23.30
N ASP A 201 7.04 -6.88 22.93
CA ASP A 201 6.60 -8.28 23.01
C ASP A 201 7.39 -9.17 22.04
N ASN A 202 7.71 -8.67 20.86
CA ASN A 202 8.48 -9.39 19.84
C ASN A 202 10.00 -9.13 19.92
N LYS A 203 10.48 -8.41 20.95
CA LYS A 203 11.90 -8.12 21.21
C LYS A 203 12.60 -7.52 19.99
N ILE A 204 11.91 -6.65 19.23
CA ILE A 204 12.44 -6.00 18.04
C ILE A 204 13.66 -5.15 18.39
N LYS A 205 14.77 -5.37 17.70
CA LYS A 205 16.05 -4.72 17.99
C LYS A 205 16.27 -3.42 17.22
N LYS A 206 15.60 -3.26 16.08
CA LYS A 206 15.69 -2.06 15.25
C LYS A 206 14.44 -1.91 14.37
N ILE A 207 14.14 -0.69 14.00
CA ILE A 207 13.21 -0.31 12.93
C ILE A 207 13.93 0.74 12.11
N ASP A 208 14.15 0.46 10.82
CA ASP A 208 14.87 1.36 9.93
C ASP A 208 13.91 2.15 9.05
N PHE A 209 12.74 1.57 8.76
CA PHE A 209 11.73 2.16 7.90
C PHE A 209 10.32 1.80 8.38
N ILE A 210 9.39 2.75 8.30
CA ILE A 210 7.95 2.54 8.52
C ILE A 210 7.21 3.07 7.29
N LYS A 211 6.47 2.23 6.57
CA LYS A 211 5.38 2.66 5.70
C LYS A 211 4.11 2.64 6.52
N CYS A 212 3.35 3.72 6.50
CA CYS A 212 2.07 3.82 7.21
C CYS A 212 1.00 4.42 6.30
N ASP A 213 0.01 3.60 6.02
CA ASP A 213 -1.11 3.95 5.16
C ASP A 213 -2.32 3.14 5.68
N VAL A 214 -3.10 3.78 6.54
CA VAL A 214 -4.18 3.18 7.32
C VAL A 214 -5.47 3.99 7.22
N GLU A 215 -5.60 4.70 6.10
CA GLU A 215 -6.82 5.39 5.72
C GLU A 215 -7.35 6.34 6.81
N GLY A 216 -6.46 7.26 7.24
CA GLY A 216 -6.75 8.32 8.19
C GLY A 216 -6.39 8.03 9.65
N GLY A 217 -5.98 6.81 9.99
CA GLY A 217 -5.59 6.41 11.36
C GLY A 217 -4.11 6.66 11.72
N GLU A 218 -3.31 7.26 10.84
CA GLU A 218 -1.85 7.40 10.95
C GLU A 218 -1.41 8.09 12.24
N PHE A 219 -2.13 9.13 12.67
CA PHE A 219 -1.83 9.82 13.92
C PHE A 219 -1.83 8.88 15.13
N PHE A 220 -2.79 7.96 15.19
CA PHE A 220 -2.91 7.00 16.29
C PHE A 220 -1.80 5.94 16.22
N VAL A 221 -1.41 5.51 15.02
CA VAL A 221 -0.25 4.62 14.84
C VAL A 221 1.02 5.27 15.40
N PHE A 222 1.31 6.50 15.03
CA PHE A 222 2.51 7.21 15.49
C PHE A 222 2.46 7.53 16.97
N LYS A 223 1.29 7.88 17.52
CA LYS A 223 1.08 8.08 18.95
C LYS A 223 1.31 6.80 19.76
N GLY A 224 0.84 5.65 19.24
CA GLY A 224 1.10 4.35 19.85
C GLY A 224 2.53 3.84 19.69
N GLY A 225 3.34 4.52 18.88
CA GLY A 225 4.73 4.17 18.60
C GLY A 225 5.77 5.19 19.06
N GLU A 226 5.39 6.16 19.88
CA GLU A 226 6.26 7.29 20.21
C GLU A 226 7.64 6.89 20.75
N ARG A 227 7.69 5.92 21.69
CA ARG A 227 8.94 5.43 22.27
C ARG A 227 9.80 4.72 21.24
N SER A 228 9.20 3.89 20.40
CA SER A 228 9.90 3.15 19.35
C SER A 228 10.43 4.08 18.26
N ILE A 229 9.65 5.08 17.84
CA ILE A 229 10.05 6.10 16.87
C ILE A 229 11.21 6.94 17.41
N GLU A 230 11.14 7.38 18.67
CA GLU A 230 12.21 8.15 19.31
C GLU A 230 13.49 7.33 19.46
N LYS A 231 13.37 6.06 19.85
CA LYS A 231 14.50 5.15 20.04
C LYS A 231 15.20 4.78 18.74
N PHE A 232 14.43 4.35 17.74
CA PHE A 232 14.97 3.77 16.52
C PHE A 232 15.15 4.80 15.41
N LYS A 233 14.41 5.91 15.46
CA LYS A 233 14.43 6.97 14.46
C LYS A 233 14.33 6.43 13.03
N PRO A 234 13.27 5.65 12.68
CA PRO A 234 13.09 5.12 11.33
C PRO A 234 12.88 6.24 10.32
N ILE A 235 13.16 6.00 9.05
CA ILE A 235 12.55 6.78 7.97
C ILE A 235 11.06 6.42 7.96
N ILE A 236 10.18 7.41 7.81
CA ILE A 236 8.73 7.18 7.75
C ILE A 236 8.22 7.64 6.40
N PHE A 237 7.45 6.79 5.74
CA PHE A 237 6.65 7.09 4.56
C PHE A 237 5.18 6.90 4.94
N SER A 238 4.37 7.94 4.78
CA SER A 238 2.98 7.90 5.22
C SER A 238 2.05 8.62 4.25
N GLU A 239 0.92 7.98 3.93
CA GLU A 239 -0.19 8.67 3.31
C GLU A 239 -0.87 9.56 4.35
N MET A 240 -1.18 10.82 4.02
CA MET A 240 -1.85 11.74 4.96
C MET A 240 -2.89 12.59 4.24
N LEU A 241 -4.06 12.03 4.01
CA LEU A 241 -5.17 12.71 3.36
C LEU A 241 -6.03 13.47 4.38
N ARG A 242 -6.18 14.79 4.18
CA ARG A 242 -7.02 15.66 5.05
C ARG A 242 -8.46 15.14 5.18
N LYS A 243 -9.05 14.67 4.07
CA LYS A 243 -10.42 14.16 4.06
C LYS A 243 -10.60 12.92 4.95
N TRP A 244 -9.58 12.06 5.01
CA TRP A 244 -9.60 10.86 5.86
C TRP A 244 -9.29 11.18 7.31
N SER A 245 -8.24 11.94 7.57
CA SER A 245 -7.91 12.39 8.93
C SER A 245 -9.04 13.17 9.61
N ALA A 246 -9.82 13.94 8.84
CA ALA A 246 -10.98 14.66 9.35
C ALA A 246 -12.08 13.73 9.92
N LYS A 247 -12.21 12.50 9.39
CA LYS A 247 -13.12 11.48 9.92
C LYS A 247 -12.74 11.01 11.33
N PHE A 248 -11.47 11.17 11.69
CA PHE A 248 -10.93 10.91 13.02
C PHE A 248 -10.80 12.15 13.91
N GLY A 249 -11.35 13.29 13.48
CA GLY A 249 -11.35 14.53 14.26
C GLY A 249 -9.99 15.21 14.39
N TYR A 250 -9.06 15.00 13.42
CA TYR A 250 -7.78 15.70 13.43
C TYR A 250 -7.36 16.17 12.03
N HIS A 251 -6.41 17.12 11.99
CA HIS A 251 -5.76 17.56 10.76
C HIS A 251 -4.35 16.94 10.68
N PRO A 252 -3.83 16.51 9.50
CA PRO A 252 -2.51 15.88 9.35
C PRO A 252 -1.35 16.67 9.93
N ASN A 253 -1.47 17.97 10.08
CA ASN A 253 -0.47 18.80 10.76
C ASN A 253 -0.19 18.40 12.22
N LYS A 254 -1.10 17.63 12.86
CA LYS A 254 -0.82 17.02 14.17
C LYS A 254 0.29 15.98 14.07
N ILE A 255 0.35 15.22 12.97
CA ILE A 255 1.42 14.24 12.71
C ILE A 255 2.75 14.98 12.50
N ILE A 256 2.74 16.04 11.66
CA ILE A 256 3.94 16.85 11.42
C ILE A 256 4.47 17.43 12.75
N LYS A 257 3.59 17.94 13.60
CA LYS A 257 3.98 18.48 14.92
C LYS A 257 4.57 17.39 15.80
N LEU A 258 3.89 16.23 15.95
CA LEU A 258 4.33 15.11 16.77
C LEU A 258 5.73 14.62 16.38
N LEU A 259 5.97 14.43 15.07
CA LEU A 259 7.25 13.94 14.58
C LEU A 259 8.34 15.03 14.62
N LYS A 260 7.98 16.29 14.41
CA LYS A 260 8.92 17.43 14.54
C LYS A 260 9.48 17.54 15.97
N GLU A 261 8.66 17.33 16.99
CA GLU A 261 9.10 17.30 18.39
C GLU A 261 10.13 16.20 18.67
N LYS A 262 10.16 15.16 17.83
CA LYS A 262 11.15 14.06 17.86
C LYS A 262 12.31 14.25 16.87
N GLY A 263 12.47 15.45 16.29
CA GLY A 263 13.59 15.80 15.41
C GLY A 263 13.41 15.42 13.94
N TYR A 264 12.19 15.14 13.49
CA TYR A 264 11.91 14.86 12.08
C TYR A 264 11.60 16.11 11.27
N LEU A 265 12.00 16.07 10.00
CA LEU A 265 11.57 16.99 8.95
C LEU A 265 10.58 16.27 8.04
N CYS A 266 9.59 16.99 7.53
CA CYS A 266 8.57 16.47 6.64
C CYS A 266 8.87 16.87 5.19
N PHE A 267 8.74 15.92 4.26
CA PHE A 267 9.04 16.12 2.84
C PHE A 267 7.93 15.55 1.96
N ILE A 268 7.76 16.15 0.79
CA ILE A 268 7.04 15.61 -0.35
C ILE A 268 8.04 15.30 -1.48
N VAL A 269 7.67 14.45 -2.44
CA VAL A 269 8.48 14.21 -3.63
C VAL A 269 8.08 15.21 -4.72
N SER A 270 9.06 15.93 -5.24
CA SER A 270 8.89 16.86 -6.35
C SER A 270 10.11 16.76 -7.27
N ASN A 271 9.91 16.47 -8.57
CA ASN A 271 10.99 16.31 -9.54
C ASN A 271 12.08 15.32 -9.07
N ASN A 272 11.67 14.15 -8.57
CA ASN A 272 12.52 13.09 -8.03
C ASN A 272 13.43 13.54 -6.85
N LYS A 273 13.05 14.60 -6.15
CA LYS A 273 13.76 15.11 -4.96
C LYS A 273 12.80 15.30 -3.80
N LEU A 274 13.36 15.25 -2.60
CA LEU A 274 12.67 15.58 -1.35
C LEU A 274 12.58 17.10 -1.20
N LYS A 275 11.37 17.63 -1.21
CA LYS A 275 11.09 19.04 -0.93
C LYS A 275 10.49 19.15 0.47
N GLU A 276 11.18 19.86 1.36
CA GLU A 276 10.70 20.09 2.72
C GLU A 276 9.42 20.91 2.73
N ILE A 277 8.47 20.48 3.55
CA ILE A 277 7.27 21.25 3.88
C ILE A 277 7.12 21.38 5.40
N LYS A 278 6.60 22.50 5.85
CA LYS A 278 6.38 22.76 7.29
C LYS A 278 4.96 22.48 7.74
N LYS A 279 4.02 22.51 6.81
CA LYS A 279 2.58 22.27 7.04
C LYS A 279 1.86 21.84 5.76
N ILE A 280 0.82 21.06 5.93
CA ILE A 280 -0.17 20.74 4.91
C ILE A 280 -1.21 21.85 4.89
N THR A 281 -1.57 22.34 3.71
CA THR A 281 -2.55 23.40 3.47
C THR A 281 -3.61 22.91 2.46
N GLU A 282 -4.59 23.75 2.15
CA GLU A 282 -5.58 23.43 1.12
C GLU A 282 -4.98 23.26 -0.27
N ASN A 283 -3.85 23.91 -0.54
CA ASN A 283 -3.12 23.80 -1.79
C ASN A 283 -2.18 22.59 -1.86
N THR A 284 -2.05 21.81 -0.79
CA THR A 284 -1.25 20.57 -0.78
C THR A 284 -2.08 19.46 -1.43
N ILE A 285 -1.62 19.00 -2.58
CA ILE A 285 -2.28 17.96 -3.39
C ILE A 285 -1.64 16.58 -3.23
N GLU A 286 -0.41 16.54 -2.74
CA GLU A 286 0.33 15.32 -2.52
C GLU A 286 -0.32 14.49 -1.41
N PRO A 287 -0.58 13.19 -1.63
CA PRO A 287 -1.11 12.31 -0.62
C PRO A 287 -0.03 11.74 0.31
N ASN A 288 1.19 11.59 -0.20
CA ASN A 288 2.27 10.85 0.42
C ASN A 288 3.38 11.77 0.95
N PHE A 289 3.88 11.47 2.15
CA PHE A 289 4.87 12.28 2.86
C PHE A 289 5.98 11.40 3.41
N PHE A 290 7.20 11.94 3.35
CA PHE A 290 8.38 11.34 3.95
C PHE A 290 8.80 12.11 5.18
N PHE A 291 9.12 11.40 6.26
CA PHE A 291 9.70 12.00 7.45
C PHE A 291 11.10 11.41 7.66
N LEU A 292 12.09 12.29 7.67
CA LEU A 292 13.49 11.93 7.91
C LEU A 292 13.98 12.67 9.16
N HIS A 293 14.61 11.91 10.09
CA HIS A 293 15.19 12.53 11.28
C HIS A 293 16.41 13.35 10.89
N ASN A 294 16.45 14.63 11.28
CA ASN A 294 17.40 15.64 10.84
C ASN A 294 18.88 15.26 11.05
N GLN A 295 19.20 14.59 12.16
CA GLN A 295 20.56 14.11 12.45
C GLN A 295 20.84 12.73 11.85
N LYS A 296 19.98 11.73 12.13
CA LYS A 296 20.21 10.33 11.71
C LYS A 296 20.25 10.18 10.18
N HIS A 297 19.41 10.94 9.48
CA HIS A 297 19.25 10.85 8.02
C HIS A 297 19.81 12.06 7.27
N SER A 298 20.74 12.80 7.89
CA SER A 298 21.35 14.01 7.27
C SER A 298 21.97 13.75 5.91
N SER A 299 22.62 12.60 5.73
CA SER A 299 23.20 12.20 4.43
C SER A 299 22.16 11.96 3.34
N GLN A 300 21.02 11.36 3.68
CA GLN A 300 19.91 11.16 2.74
C GLN A 300 19.23 12.49 2.42
N ILE A 301 19.03 13.34 3.44
CA ILE A 301 18.45 14.68 3.28
C ILE A 301 19.34 15.53 2.34
N LEU A 302 20.66 15.48 2.50
CA LEU A 302 21.59 16.20 1.62
C LEU A 302 21.59 15.61 0.20
N LYS A 303 21.57 14.27 0.06
CA LYS A 303 21.62 13.62 -1.24
C LYS A 303 20.36 13.82 -2.07
N TYR A 304 19.20 13.68 -1.44
CA TYR A 304 17.90 13.70 -2.13
C TYR A 304 17.12 15.01 -1.92
N GLY A 305 17.50 15.83 -0.94
CA GLY A 305 16.86 17.09 -0.66
C GLY A 305 17.19 18.18 -1.69
N ASN A 306 16.24 19.08 -1.87
CA ASN A 306 16.43 20.29 -2.69
C ASN A 306 16.94 21.45 -1.81
N LEU A 307 17.86 21.16 -0.88
CA LEU A 307 18.47 22.18 -0.05
C LEU A 307 19.45 22.97 -0.91
N LYS A 308 19.11 24.22 -1.23
CA LYS A 308 20.13 25.19 -1.60
C LYS A 308 21.05 25.31 -0.38
N LEU A 309 22.29 24.86 -0.53
CA LEU A 309 23.36 25.21 0.41
C LEU A 309 23.43 26.75 0.37
N TYR A 310 22.86 27.39 1.36
CA TYR A 310 23.26 28.78 1.66
C TYR A 310 24.69 28.65 2.24
N GLY A 311 25.64 28.90 1.35
CA GLY A 311 27.02 29.21 1.74
C GLY A 311 27.12 30.53 2.47
#